data_dfd6e35a46f65a1d418eefee8fbfc832
#
_entry.id   dfd6e35a46f65a1d418eefee8fbfc832
#
_cell.length_a   1.000
_cell.length_b   1.000
_cell.length_c   1.000
_cell.angle_alpha   90.00
_cell.angle_beta   90.00
_cell.angle_gamma   90.00
#
_symmetry.space_group_name_H-M   'P 1'
#
loop_
_entity.id
_entity.type
_entity.pdbx_description
1 polymer ?
#
loop_
_entity_poly.entity_id
_entity_poly.type
_entity_poly.pdbx_seq_one_letter_code
_entity_poly.pdbx_strand_id
1 'polypeptide(L)'
;MKKQNPKKVLQKVLIMMLSALAISCQDTSLDETETNSVAKEQQNLTKKSSLSATSDLARRWAPIHYKDVDATGTYAEGGKSDYLTAINYDNDWNGENNWNNLPAFANSLAAHCYYSIVESKTHWYITYAFFSPRDWTDNPLLYSLDQHENDLEGVLMIIEKDGSNYGSLKGAVTVSHSDFFSYVPTGSSFVNGLESIDGTLQMRDYNGELHPVTAQDSKGHSLKAWPQHDIDGDGIIYYPSATGTAQIPSDNYDNYVEYKLVDIFESGGLWDQRFNTELFSSPAGGFKGNDFKTGGANAPWAWNDGNDAIVQTGEFATDPAKLADNYFDGVGNLSRTYINNKYNNGAGGIVTLYQNCNYTGYAIALPVGNYTLAQLKSYGIANDDLSSVRLESGYKITMYQNDNFGGESVTITGNNGCLGSFNDKASSVKISAL
;
A
#
# COMPACT_ATOMS: atom_id res chain seq x y z
N MET A 1 19.80 -12.30 -67.33
CA MET A 1 18.88 -12.28 -66.19
C MET A 1 18.93 -10.90 -65.54
N LYS A 2 17.91 -10.04 -65.76
CA LYS A 2 17.86 -8.66 -65.21
C LYS A 2 17.12 -8.69 -63.88
N LYS A 3 17.76 -8.23 -62.80
CA LYS A 3 17.16 -8.02 -61.48
C LYS A 3 16.16 -6.85 -61.56
N GLN A 4 14.91 -7.10 -61.21
CA GLN A 4 13.90 -6.05 -61.05
C GLN A 4 13.96 -5.46 -59.64
N ASN A 5 13.79 -4.14 -59.58
CA ASN A 5 13.96 -3.30 -58.38
C ASN A 5 12.63 -3.21 -57.61
N PRO A 6 12.57 -3.50 -56.29
CA PRO A 6 11.32 -3.62 -55.55
C PRO A 6 10.65 -2.27 -55.12
N LYS A 7 11.11 -1.13 -55.65
CA LYS A 7 10.60 0.19 -55.23
C LYS A 7 9.37 0.71 -55.99
N LYS A 8 8.78 -0.04 -56.92
CA LYS A 8 7.62 0.41 -57.72
C LYS A 8 6.27 -0.21 -57.36
N VAL A 9 6.20 -1.07 -56.33
CA VAL A 9 4.93 -1.72 -55.92
C VAL A 9 4.22 -0.99 -54.79
N LEU A 10 4.92 -0.12 -54.02
CA LEU A 10 4.35 0.55 -52.85
C LEU A 10 3.62 1.87 -53.14
N GLN A 11 3.63 2.35 -54.41
CA GLN A 11 3.06 3.65 -54.74
C GLN A 11 1.66 3.58 -55.41
N LYS A 12 1.11 2.37 -55.64
CA LYS A 12 -0.22 2.19 -56.21
C LYS A 12 -1.33 1.80 -55.25
N VAL A 13 -1.04 1.58 -53.98
CA VAL A 13 -2.06 1.25 -52.97
C VAL A 13 -2.49 2.48 -52.14
N LEU A 14 -1.80 3.61 -52.26
CA LEU A 14 -2.09 4.82 -51.45
C LEU A 14 -2.98 5.86 -52.14
N ILE A 15 -3.46 5.61 -53.40
CA ILE A 15 -4.29 6.56 -54.19
C ILE A 15 -5.75 6.11 -54.30
N MET A 16 -6.15 5.00 -53.72
CA MET A 16 -7.55 4.49 -53.81
C MET A 16 -8.36 4.63 -52.51
N MET A 17 -7.90 5.38 -51.49
CA MET A 17 -8.66 5.62 -50.28
C MET A 17 -8.97 7.10 -49.97
N LEU A 18 -8.93 7.99 -50.96
CA LEU A 18 -9.22 9.42 -50.74
C LEU A 18 -10.35 9.96 -51.67
N SER A 19 -11.31 9.16 -52.06
CA SER A 19 -12.45 9.65 -52.84
C SER A 19 -13.79 9.01 -52.45
N ALA A 20 -14.19 9.17 -51.20
CA ALA A 20 -15.58 8.96 -50.77
C ALA A 20 -15.85 9.66 -49.43
N LEU A 21 -15.82 10.98 -49.44
CA LEU A 21 -16.38 11.77 -48.32
C LEU A 21 -16.79 13.15 -48.88
N ALA A 22 -17.94 13.18 -49.55
CA ALA A 22 -18.72 14.38 -49.64
C ALA A 22 -20.21 13.99 -49.81
N ILE A 23 -21.03 14.66 -49.01
CA ILE A 23 -22.48 14.79 -49.04
C ILE A 23 -23.27 13.76 -48.24
N SER A 24 -23.62 14.15 -46.99
CA SER A 24 -25.01 14.33 -46.61
C SER A 24 -25.06 15.08 -45.25
N CYS A 25 -25.42 16.35 -45.27
CA CYS A 25 -26.01 17.00 -44.10
C CYS A 25 -27.39 16.41 -43.89
N GLN A 26 -27.56 15.64 -42.83
CA GLN A 26 -28.85 15.46 -42.16
C GLN A 26 -28.60 15.65 -40.66
N ASP A 27 -29.26 16.63 -40.08
CA ASP A 27 -29.41 16.83 -38.66
C ASP A 27 -29.97 15.56 -38.04
N THR A 28 -29.10 14.81 -37.31
CA THR A 28 -29.53 13.83 -36.36
C THR A 28 -28.94 14.26 -35.02
N SER A 29 -29.79 14.58 -34.08
CA SER A 29 -29.47 14.74 -32.65
C SER A 29 -28.60 13.55 -32.23
N LEU A 30 -27.31 13.81 -31.97
CA LEU A 30 -26.40 12.83 -31.39
C LEU A 30 -26.93 12.49 -30.00
N ASP A 31 -27.28 11.23 -29.84
CA ASP A 31 -27.81 10.67 -28.62
C ASP A 31 -26.73 10.83 -27.51
N GLU A 32 -27.07 11.56 -26.43
CA GLU A 32 -26.17 11.80 -25.27
C GLU A 32 -25.68 10.48 -24.61
N THR A 33 -26.33 9.36 -24.94
CA THR A 33 -25.96 8.02 -24.48
C THR A 33 -24.68 7.47 -25.15
N GLU A 34 -24.40 7.76 -26.41
CA GLU A 34 -23.18 7.27 -27.08
C GLU A 34 -21.91 8.00 -26.62
N THR A 35 -21.99 9.32 -26.41
CA THR A 35 -20.85 10.11 -25.90
C THR A 35 -20.46 9.71 -24.48
N ASN A 36 -21.46 9.38 -23.63
CA ASN A 36 -21.21 8.89 -22.27
C ASN A 36 -20.61 7.46 -22.24
N SER A 37 -20.94 6.61 -23.21
CA SER A 37 -20.37 5.24 -23.27
C SER A 37 -18.89 5.27 -23.69
N VAL A 38 -18.54 6.06 -24.69
CA VAL A 38 -17.16 6.22 -25.18
C VAL A 38 -16.27 6.87 -24.09
N ALA A 39 -16.77 7.88 -23.39
CA ALA A 39 -16.05 8.51 -22.30
C ALA A 39 -15.80 7.54 -21.11
N LYS A 40 -16.78 6.72 -20.75
CA LYS A 40 -16.65 5.67 -19.74
C LYS A 40 -15.67 4.57 -20.15
N GLU A 41 -15.69 4.16 -21.41
CA GLU A 41 -14.77 3.14 -21.94
C GLU A 41 -13.32 3.67 -21.98
N GLN A 42 -13.13 4.92 -22.36
CA GLN A 42 -11.83 5.57 -22.37
C GLN A 42 -11.28 5.81 -20.94
N GLN A 43 -12.14 6.17 -19.98
CA GLN A 43 -11.78 6.22 -18.56
C GLN A 43 -11.42 4.85 -17.99
N ASN A 44 -12.15 3.80 -18.36
CA ASN A 44 -11.86 2.43 -17.94
C ASN A 44 -10.54 1.90 -18.52
N LEU A 45 -10.25 2.20 -19.80
CA LEU A 45 -8.97 1.85 -20.43
C LEU A 45 -7.80 2.59 -19.80
N THR A 46 -7.95 3.88 -19.49
CA THR A 46 -6.91 4.68 -18.81
C THR A 46 -6.69 4.17 -17.39
N LYS A 47 -7.74 3.85 -16.65
CA LYS A 47 -7.67 3.28 -15.30
C LYS A 47 -7.01 1.89 -15.31
N LYS A 48 -7.33 1.04 -16.29
CA LYS A 48 -6.73 -0.30 -16.46
C LYS A 48 -5.23 -0.20 -16.81
N SER A 49 -4.82 0.75 -17.64
CA SER A 49 -3.42 0.96 -17.99
C SER A 49 -2.60 1.51 -16.81
N SER A 50 -3.17 2.40 -15.99
CA SER A 50 -2.49 2.95 -14.80
C SER A 50 -2.35 1.91 -13.69
N LEU A 51 -3.35 1.04 -13.48
CA LEU A 51 -3.28 -0.07 -12.54
C LEU A 51 -2.20 -1.09 -12.95
N SER A 52 -2.07 -1.39 -14.25
CA SER A 52 -0.99 -2.26 -14.76
C SER A 52 0.39 -1.64 -14.49
N ALA A 53 0.58 -0.35 -14.79
CA ALA A 53 1.86 0.32 -14.58
C ALA A 53 2.27 0.37 -13.08
N THR A 54 1.31 0.56 -12.17
CA THR A 54 1.55 0.58 -10.73
C THR A 54 1.93 -0.81 -10.21
N SER A 55 1.23 -1.86 -10.65
CA SER A 55 1.56 -3.24 -10.28
C SER A 55 2.90 -3.69 -10.86
N ASP A 56 3.24 -3.26 -12.08
CA ASP A 56 4.54 -3.57 -12.70
C ASP A 56 5.70 -2.90 -11.97
N LEU A 57 5.53 -1.64 -11.52
CA LEU A 57 6.52 -0.95 -10.69
C LEU A 57 6.72 -1.66 -9.34
N ALA A 58 5.61 -2.05 -8.67
CA ALA A 58 5.68 -2.80 -7.42
C ALA A 58 6.39 -4.14 -7.63
N ARG A 59 6.07 -4.89 -8.68
CA ARG A 59 6.72 -6.19 -8.97
C ARG A 59 8.21 -6.01 -9.25
N ARG A 60 8.60 -4.98 -10.01
CA ARG A 60 10.00 -4.70 -10.36
C ARG A 60 10.91 -4.52 -9.16
N TRP A 61 10.42 -3.92 -8.09
CA TRP A 61 11.20 -3.63 -6.88
C TRP A 61 10.86 -4.52 -5.69
N ALA A 62 9.94 -5.49 -5.88
CA ALA A 62 9.58 -6.44 -4.84
C ALA A 62 10.79 -7.31 -4.47
N PRO A 63 11.06 -7.54 -3.17
CA PRO A 63 12.26 -8.27 -2.75
C PRO A 63 12.16 -9.77 -3.01
N ILE A 64 13.30 -10.40 -3.27
CA ILE A 64 13.49 -11.81 -2.95
C ILE A 64 13.59 -11.88 -1.44
N HIS A 65 12.72 -12.65 -0.81
CA HIS A 65 12.56 -12.66 0.63
C HIS A 65 12.95 -14.02 1.22
N TYR A 66 14.00 -14.03 2.02
CA TYR A 66 14.44 -15.17 2.79
C TYR A 66 13.72 -15.18 4.12
N LYS A 67 13.05 -16.28 4.43
CA LYS A 67 12.32 -16.47 5.67
C LYS A 67 12.88 -17.67 6.40
N ASP A 68 13.48 -17.44 7.56
CA ASP A 68 13.86 -18.51 8.47
C ASP A 68 12.60 -19.16 9.06
N VAL A 69 12.68 -20.46 9.34
CA VAL A 69 11.56 -21.26 9.84
C VAL A 69 12.04 -22.13 10.97
N ASP A 70 11.41 -22.06 12.13
CA ASP A 70 11.67 -23.02 13.21
C ASP A 70 10.49 -23.99 13.36
N ALA A 71 10.74 -25.26 13.08
CA ALA A 71 9.74 -26.32 13.17
C ALA A 71 9.61 -26.94 14.57
N THR A 72 10.41 -26.52 15.57
CA THR A 72 10.63 -27.28 16.82
C THR A 72 9.87 -26.66 17.95
N GLY A 73 9.34 -25.75 18.23
CA GLY A 73 8.68 -25.20 19.44
C GLY A 73 7.22 -25.63 19.61
N THR A 74 6.71 -25.39 20.77
CA THR A 74 5.30 -25.71 21.12
C THR A 74 4.30 -24.96 20.22
N TYR A 75 4.66 -23.74 19.80
CA TYR A 75 3.81 -22.86 19.00
C TYR A 75 4.25 -22.72 17.56
N ALA A 76 5.27 -23.49 17.15
CA ALA A 76 5.81 -23.50 15.79
C ALA A 76 4.81 -24.02 14.74
N GLU A 77 3.82 -24.84 15.13
CA GLU A 77 2.89 -25.55 14.23
C GLU A 77 3.65 -26.28 13.10
N GLY A 78 4.80 -26.92 13.48
CA GLY A 78 5.70 -27.58 12.52
C GLY A 78 6.33 -26.61 11.52
N GLY A 79 6.61 -25.37 11.93
CA GLY A 79 7.18 -24.30 11.12
C GLY A 79 6.14 -23.37 10.48
N LYS A 80 4.84 -23.72 10.52
CA LYS A 80 3.78 -22.97 9.84
C LYS A 80 3.51 -21.59 10.45
N SER A 81 3.89 -21.38 11.71
CA SER A 81 3.79 -20.09 12.38
C SER A 81 4.66 -19.02 11.73
N ASP A 82 5.77 -19.43 11.08
CA ASP A 82 6.70 -18.53 10.41
C ASP A 82 6.40 -18.34 8.91
N TYR A 83 5.42 -19.07 8.35
CA TYR A 83 5.12 -18.96 6.93
C TYR A 83 4.54 -17.61 6.57
N LEU A 84 4.98 -17.08 5.43
CA LEU A 84 4.38 -15.90 4.81
C LEU A 84 2.99 -16.24 4.27
N THR A 85 1.96 -15.49 4.70
CA THR A 85 0.59 -15.75 4.26
C THR A 85 -0.27 -14.49 4.14
N ALA A 86 -1.56 -14.64 3.77
CA ALA A 86 -2.52 -13.54 3.81
C ALA A 86 -2.99 -13.29 5.24
N ILE A 87 -3.33 -12.03 5.57
CA ILE A 87 -3.88 -11.67 6.89
C ILE A 87 -5.20 -12.42 7.15
N ASN A 88 -6.02 -12.60 6.11
CA ASN A 88 -7.28 -13.32 6.15
C ASN A 88 -7.16 -14.75 5.63
N TYR A 89 -6.07 -15.44 5.97
CA TYR A 89 -5.76 -16.80 5.49
C TYR A 89 -6.81 -17.85 5.92
N ASP A 90 -7.58 -17.56 6.96
CA ASP A 90 -8.66 -18.35 7.49
C ASP A 90 -10.06 -17.98 6.95
N ASN A 91 -10.08 -17.09 5.92
CA ASN A 91 -11.25 -16.56 5.21
C ASN A 91 -12.07 -15.52 5.99
N ASP A 92 -11.52 -14.91 7.03
CA ASP A 92 -12.14 -13.76 7.68
C ASP A 92 -11.12 -12.66 7.99
N TRP A 93 -11.59 -11.53 8.54
CA TRP A 93 -10.78 -10.39 8.93
C TRP A 93 -10.85 -10.18 10.45
N ASN A 94 -10.86 -11.27 11.22
CA ASN A 94 -10.85 -11.22 12.68
C ASN A 94 -9.43 -11.46 13.21
N GLY A 95 -8.80 -10.42 13.77
CA GLY A 95 -7.46 -10.51 14.32
C GLY A 95 -7.36 -11.28 15.63
N GLU A 96 -8.49 -11.59 16.28
CA GLU A 96 -8.53 -12.28 17.59
C GLU A 96 -8.68 -13.81 17.46
N ASN A 97 -8.58 -14.40 16.26
CA ASN A 97 -8.69 -15.84 16.04
C ASN A 97 -7.56 -16.43 15.19
N ASN A 98 -6.68 -15.63 14.67
CA ASN A 98 -5.58 -16.07 13.80
C ASN A 98 -4.65 -17.07 14.51
N TRP A 99 -4.34 -16.84 15.79
CA TRP A 99 -3.53 -17.80 16.57
C TRP A 99 -4.17 -19.18 16.62
N ASN A 100 -5.47 -19.22 16.91
CA ASN A 100 -6.22 -20.45 17.14
C ASN A 100 -6.64 -21.17 15.85
N ASN A 101 -6.82 -20.43 14.75
CA ASN A 101 -7.21 -20.97 13.46
C ASN A 101 -6.02 -21.58 12.68
N LEU A 102 -4.78 -21.21 12.99
CA LEU A 102 -3.60 -21.66 12.26
C LEU A 102 -3.54 -23.21 12.08
N PRO A 103 -3.77 -24.06 13.08
CA PRO A 103 -3.69 -25.51 12.88
C PRO A 103 -4.71 -26.03 11.86
N ALA A 104 -5.89 -25.43 11.78
CA ALA A 104 -6.92 -25.84 10.83
C ALA A 104 -6.59 -25.42 9.39
N PHE A 105 -5.84 -24.34 9.21
CA PHE A 105 -5.49 -23.75 7.91
C PHE A 105 -4.01 -23.95 7.52
N ALA A 106 -3.23 -24.67 8.31
CA ALA A 106 -1.80 -24.85 8.14
C ALA A 106 -1.35 -25.37 6.76
N ASN A 107 -2.25 -26.06 6.03
CA ASN A 107 -2.00 -26.57 4.69
C ASN A 107 -2.50 -25.65 3.56
N SER A 108 -3.00 -24.46 3.87
CA SER A 108 -3.55 -23.49 2.92
C SER A 108 -2.91 -22.10 3.00
N LEU A 109 -1.75 -21.99 3.64
CA LEU A 109 -1.02 -20.74 3.81
C LEU A 109 -0.33 -20.32 2.51
N ALA A 110 -1.11 -19.74 1.61
CA ALA A 110 -0.60 -19.23 0.34
C ALA A 110 0.15 -17.90 0.55
N ALA A 111 1.33 -17.78 -0.05
CA ALA A 111 2.23 -16.66 0.15
C ALA A 111 1.70 -15.35 -0.43
N HIS A 112 1.54 -14.33 0.42
CA HIS A 112 1.12 -12.98 0.04
C HIS A 112 2.10 -11.95 0.60
N CYS A 113 2.30 -10.87 -0.16
CA CYS A 113 3.02 -9.69 0.30
C CYS A 113 2.14 -8.47 0.00
N TYR A 114 1.85 -7.69 1.02
CA TYR A 114 1.08 -6.45 0.90
C TYR A 114 2.00 -5.32 0.46
N TYR A 115 1.52 -4.44 -0.42
CA TYR A 115 2.32 -3.29 -0.82
C TYR A 115 1.49 -2.01 -0.94
N SER A 116 2.19 -0.88 -0.81
CA SER A 116 1.67 0.44 -1.14
C SER A 116 2.72 1.23 -1.91
N ILE A 117 2.27 2.17 -2.74
CA ILE A 117 3.15 3.12 -3.43
C ILE A 117 2.74 4.53 -3.07
N VAL A 118 3.72 5.29 -2.58
CA VAL A 118 3.66 6.74 -2.42
C VAL A 118 4.60 7.38 -3.43
N GLU A 119 4.16 8.43 -4.10
CA GLU A 119 4.89 9.06 -5.19
C GLU A 119 5.10 10.55 -4.92
N SER A 120 6.35 10.98 -4.92
CA SER A 120 6.72 12.41 -4.96
C SER A 120 7.11 12.83 -6.38
N LYS A 121 7.45 14.11 -6.56
CA LYS A 121 7.92 14.60 -7.86
C LYS A 121 9.19 13.90 -8.34
N THR A 122 10.04 13.44 -7.42
CA THR A 122 11.38 12.91 -7.73
C THR A 122 11.57 11.44 -7.40
N HIS A 123 10.70 10.84 -6.56
CA HIS A 123 10.88 9.47 -6.08
C HIS A 123 9.55 8.71 -6.05
N TRP A 124 9.64 7.39 -6.17
CA TRP A 124 8.65 6.45 -5.70
C TRP A 124 9.13 5.82 -4.40
N TYR A 125 8.19 5.61 -3.49
CA TYR A 125 8.37 4.97 -2.21
C TYR A 125 7.44 3.77 -2.17
N ILE A 126 8.02 2.56 -2.12
CA ILE A 126 7.24 1.33 -2.15
C ILE A 126 7.45 0.61 -0.84
N THR A 127 6.37 0.49 -0.07
CA THR A 127 6.36 -0.31 1.16
C THR A 127 5.90 -1.71 0.82
N TYR A 128 6.63 -2.72 1.26
CA TYR A 128 6.24 -4.13 1.24
C TYR A 128 6.09 -4.62 2.66
N ALA A 129 5.03 -5.38 2.94
CA ALA A 129 4.72 -5.90 4.26
C ALA A 129 4.43 -7.40 4.20
N PHE A 130 5.02 -8.14 5.11
CA PHE A 130 5.01 -9.59 5.21
C PHE A 130 4.28 -10.00 6.49
N PHE A 131 3.26 -10.83 6.35
CA PHE A 131 2.41 -11.25 7.45
C PHE A 131 2.69 -12.70 7.83
N SER A 132 2.87 -12.94 9.12
CA SER A 132 2.91 -14.25 9.76
C SER A 132 1.77 -14.37 10.79
N PRO A 133 1.13 -15.53 10.94
CA PRO A 133 -0.01 -15.69 11.86
C PRO A 133 0.30 -15.48 13.33
N ARG A 134 1.54 -15.73 13.73
CA ARG A 134 2.01 -15.69 15.11
C ARG A 134 3.37 -15.02 15.21
N ASP A 135 3.58 -14.19 16.21
CA ASP A 135 4.88 -13.95 16.84
C ASP A 135 4.97 -14.88 18.05
N TRP A 136 6.02 -15.70 18.14
CA TRP A 136 6.11 -16.76 19.12
C TRP A 136 7.52 -16.97 19.65
N THR A 137 7.67 -17.66 20.77
CA THR A 137 8.98 -17.95 21.39
C THR A 137 9.00 -19.35 22.02
N ASP A 138 10.18 -19.94 22.13
CA ASP A 138 10.40 -21.20 22.84
C ASP A 138 10.58 -20.99 24.35
N ASN A 139 10.74 -19.75 24.80
CA ASN A 139 11.01 -19.47 26.21
C ASN A 139 9.70 -19.35 27.00
N PRO A 140 9.35 -20.35 27.84
CA PRO A 140 8.10 -20.32 28.59
C PRO A 140 7.96 -19.13 29.54
N LEU A 141 9.07 -18.50 29.93
CA LEU A 141 9.04 -17.32 30.79
C LEU A 141 8.62 -16.05 30.07
N LEU A 142 8.66 -16.07 28.72
CA LEU A 142 8.35 -14.92 27.88
C LEU A 142 6.99 -15.04 27.16
N TYR A 143 6.29 -16.17 27.28
CA TYR A 143 5.03 -16.39 26.55
C TYR A 143 4.02 -15.22 26.69
N SER A 144 3.80 -14.71 27.89
CA SER A 144 2.88 -13.60 28.11
C SER A 144 3.46 -12.20 27.83
N LEU A 145 4.75 -12.12 27.49
CA LEU A 145 5.46 -10.86 27.30
C LEU A 145 5.81 -10.60 25.82
N ASP A 146 6.19 -11.66 25.10
CA ASP A 146 6.69 -11.57 23.73
C ASP A 146 5.75 -12.19 22.68
N GLN A 147 4.96 -13.19 23.02
CA GLN A 147 4.08 -13.85 22.05
C GLN A 147 2.80 -13.06 21.82
N HIS A 148 2.35 -13.03 20.57
CA HIS A 148 1.06 -12.46 20.18
C HIS A 148 0.58 -12.99 18.82
N GLU A 149 -0.72 -12.83 18.58
CA GLU A 149 -1.30 -13.02 17.27
C GLU A 149 -0.89 -11.91 16.32
N ASN A 150 -0.89 -12.22 15.04
CA ASN A 150 -0.68 -11.27 13.95
C ASN A 150 0.67 -10.58 14.03
N ASP A 151 1.56 -10.97 13.17
CA ASP A 151 2.81 -10.26 13.00
C ASP A 151 2.93 -9.71 11.58
N LEU A 152 3.31 -8.44 11.46
CA LEU A 152 3.43 -7.77 10.17
C LEU A 152 4.63 -6.83 10.19
N GLU A 153 5.68 -7.24 9.51
CA GLU A 153 6.88 -6.45 9.33
C GLU A 153 7.16 -6.18 7.86
N GLY A 154 8.03 -5.23 7.56
CA GLY A 154 8.20 -4.87 6.16
C GLY A 154 9.43 -4.04 5.82
N VAL A 155 9.48 -3.63 4.55
CA VAL A 155 10.57 -2.85 3.99
C VAL A 155 10.04 -1.73 3.09
N LEU A 156 10.60 -0.54 3.25
CA LEU A 156 10.44 0.59 2.36
C LEU A 156 11.57 0.60 1.33
N MET A 157 11.24 0.64 0.04
CA MET A 157 12.19 0.88 -1.05
C MET A 157 12.09 2.34 -1.51
N ILE A 158 13.21 3.02 -1.61
CA ILE A 158 13.33 4.42 -2.02
C ILE A 158 13.93 4.46 -3.42
N ILE A 159 13.12 4.82 -4.43
CA ILE A 159 13.46 4.73 -5.85
C ILE A 159 13.47 6.13 -6.46
N GLU A 160 14.63 6.59 -6.93
CA GLU A 160 14.75 7.85 -7.67
C GLU A 160 14.19 7.69 -9.09
N LYS A 161 13.43 8.69 -9.54
CA LYS A 161 12.96 8.80 -10.91
C LYS A 161 14.08 9.37 -11.79
N ASP A 162 14.75 8.49 -12.53
CA ASP A 162 15.89 8.83 -13.40
C ASP A 162 15.53 8.99 -14.87
N GLY A 163 14.23 9.00 -15.18
CA GLY A 163 13.68 9.06 -16.53
C GLY A 163 13.46 7.69 -17.18
N SER A 164 13.90 6.60 -16.57
CA SER A 164 13.54 5.24 -16.97
C SER A 164 12.13 4.87 -16.46
N ASN A 165 11.58 3.77 -16.96
CA ASN A 165 10.24 3.31 -16.56
C ASN A 165 10.14 2.92 -15.07
N TYR A 166 11.25 2.50 -14.46
CA TYR A 166 11.26 1.94 -13.12
C TYR A 166 12.18 2.68 -12.15
N GLY A 167 12.95 3.67 -12.62
CA GLY A 167 13.89 4.43 -11.79
C GLY A 167 15.07 3.61 -11.27
N SER A 168 15.77 4.17 -10.30
CA SER A 168 16.95 3.59 -9.66
C SER A 168 16.74 3.48 -8.15
N LEU A 169 16.94 2.29 -7.58
CA LEU A 169 16.88 2.06 -6.14
C LEU A 169 18.05 2.78 -5.46
N LYS A 170 17.76 3.62 -4.47
CA LYS A 170 18.77 4.40 -3.73
C LYS A 170 18.96 3.95 -2.30
N GLY A 171 17.91 3.49 -1.65
CA GLY A 171 17.95 3.04 -0.27
C GLY A 171 16.75 2.18 0.09
N ALA A 172 16.86 1.53 1.22
CA ALA A 172 15.76 0.81 1.84
C ALA A 172 15.80 1.00 3.36
N VAL A 173 14.65 0.89 3.99
CA VAL A 173 14.52 0.86 5.46
C VAL A 173 13.64 -0.33 5.81
N THR A 174 14.09 -1.21 6.73
CA THR A 174 13.32 -2.34 7.22
C THR A 174 12.77 -2.08 8.58
N VAL A 175 11.68 -2.77 8.91
CA VAL A 175 11.05 -2.76 10.25
C VAL A 175 11.40 -4.05 10.95
N SER A 176 11.77 -3.95 12.22
CA SER A 176 12.02 -5.06 13.12
C SER A 176 11.40 -4.71 14.47
N HIS A 177 10.17 -5.13 14.70
CA HIS A 177 9.34 -4.75 15.85
C HIS A 177 9.16 -3.22 15.98
N SER A 178 9.91 -2.56 16.87
CA SER A 178 9.89 -1.11 17.09
C SER A 178 11.24 -0.46 16.77
N ASP A 179 12.00 -1.05 15.85
CA ASP A 179 13.31 -0.57 15.42
C ASP A 179 13.40 -0.59 13.90
N PHE A 180 14.01 0.45 13.30
CA PHE A 180 14.16 0.56 11.86
C PHE A 180 15.64 0.47 11.49
N PHE A 181 15.94 -0.28 10.43
CA PHE A 181 17.29 -0.47 9.93
C PHE A 181 17.42 0.04 8.50
N SER A 182 18.46 0.83 8.22
CA SER A 182 18.67 1.50 6.95
C SER A 182 19.74 0.81 6.09
N TYR A 183 19.50 0.72 4.78
CA TYR A 183 20.37 0.03 3.84
C TYR A 183 20.50 0.79 2.53
N VAL A 184 21.65 0.64 1.87
CA VAL A 184 21.88 1.19 0.53
C VAL A 184 22.40 0.13 -0.43
N PRO A 185 21.97 0.10 -1.70
CA PRO A 185 22.58 -0.74 -2.71
C PRO A 185 23.99 -0.22 -3.05
N THR A 186 24.86 -1.12 -3.52
CA THR A 186 26.20 -0.74 -3.97
C THR A 186 26.15 0.37 -5.03
N GLY A 187 26.89 1.43 -4.81
CA GLY A 187 26.94 2.59 -5.71
C GLY A 187 25.85 3.64 -5.50
N SER A 188 25.01 3.49 -4.48
CA SER A 188 24.11 4.57 -4.05
C SER A 188 24.88 5.82 -3.63
N SER A 189 24.27 6.99 -3.88
CA SER A 189 24.76 8.28 -3.37
C SER A 189 24.36 8.56 -1.93
N PHE A 190 23.44 7.77 -1.37
CA PHE A 190 22.98 7.93 0.00
C PHE A 190 24.10 7.58 0.99
N VAL A 191 24.24 8.37 2.01
CA VAL A 191 25.19 8.20 3.11
C VAL A 191 24.46 8.39 4.44
N ASN A 192 25.13 8.19 5.59
CA ASN A 192 24.54 8.39 6.91
C ASN A 192 23.88 9.78 7.03
N GLY A 193 22.65 9.81 7.47
CA GLY A 193 21.91 11.00 7.83
C GLY A 193 21.86 11.16 9.36
N LEU A 194 20.65 11.30 9.93
CA LEU A 194 20.49 11.29 11.39
C LEU A 194 20.77 9.91 11.97
N GLU A 195 20.57 8.86 11.17
CA GLU A 195 20.92 7.48 11.45
C GLU A 195 22.19 7.03 10.72
N SER A 196 22.87 6.03 11.27
CA SER A 196 23.96 5.33 10.57
C SER A 196 23.39 4.24 9.70
N ILE A 197 23.85 4.16 8.45
CA ILE A 197 23.46 3.07 7.54
C ILE A 197 23.94 1.73 8.11
N ASP A 198 23.03 0.78 8.30
CA ASP A 198 23.27 -0.51 8.91
C ASP A 198 23.97 -1.51 7.96
N GLY A 199 23.88 -1.28 6.68
CA GLY A 199 24.53 -2.17 5.73
C GLY A 199 24.24 -1.93 4.26
N THR A 200 24.70 -2.89 3.46
CA THR A 200 24.49 -2.89 2.01
C THR A 200 23.30 -3.78 1.65
N LEU A 201 22.36 -3.20 0.91
CA LEU A 201 21.24 -3.96 0.33
C LEU A 201 21.76 -4.78 -0.85
N GLN A 202 21.74 -6.10 -0.71
CA GLN A 202 22.13 -7.00 -1.78
C GLN A 202 21.06 -7.04 -2.87
N MET A 203 21.52 -7.23 -4.13
CA MET A 203 20.64 -7.39 -5.29
C MET A 203 20.91 -8.76 -5.92
N ARG A 204 19.84 -9.45 -6.33
CA ARG A 204 19.92 -10.77 -6.97
C ARG A 204 19.06 -10.81 -8.22
N ASP A 205 19.57 -11.46 -9.27
CA ASP A 205 18.82 -11.69 -10.51
C ASP A 205 17.68 -12.70 -10.27
N TYR A 206 16.50 -12.32 -10.74
CA TYR A 206 15.35 -13.21 -10.86
C TYR A 206 14.58 -12.85 -12.14
N ASN A 207 14.46 -13.81 -13.03
CA ASN A 207 13.83 -13.65 -14.36
C ASN A 207 14.43 -12.52 -15.22
N GLY A 208 15.74 -12.24 -15.06
CA GLY A 208 16.45 -11.19 -15.82
C GLY A 208 16.30 -9.78 -15.26
N GLU A 209 15.72 -9.64 -14.07
CA GLU A 209 15.61 -8.38 -13.33
C GLU A 209 16.35 -8.48 -11.98
N LEU A 210 17.02 -7.40 -11.56
CA LEU A 210 17.69 -7.37 -10.25
C LEU A 210 16.69 -6.97 -9.18
N HIS A 211 16.45 -7.84 -8.22
CA HIS A 211 15.59 -7.62 -7.06
C HIS A 211 16.40 -7.39 -5.79
N PRO A 212 15.98 -6.50 -4.87
CA PRO A 212 16.56 -6.39 -3.54
C PRO A 212 16.34 -7.68 -2.76
N VAL A 213 17.26 -7.99 -1.83
CA VAL A 213 17.16 -9.21 -1.04
C VAL A 213 17.01 -8.88 0.44
N THR A 214 15.92 -9.37 1.03
CA THR A 214 15.63 -9.23 2.46
C THR A 214 15.68 -10.59 3.16
N ALA A 215 15.90 -10.58 4.46
CA ALA A 215 15.86 -11.76 5.31
C ALA A 215 15.05 -11.48 6.58
N GLN A 216 14.28 -12.44 7.02
CA GLN A 216 13.45 -12.39 8.20
C GLN A 216 13.72 -13.62 9.05
N ASP A 217 13.99 -13.43 10.35
CA ASP A 217 14.21 -14.55 11.26
C ASP A 217 12.89 -15.29 11.56
N SER A 218 13.01 -16.48 12.16
CA SER A 218 11.90 -17.24 12.70
C SER A 218 11.40 -16.62 14.02
N LYS A 219 10.24 -17.04 14.48
CA LYS A 219 9.66 -16.69 15.78
C LYS A 219 9.19 -15.24 15.88
N GLY A 220 10.09 -14.30 16.14
CA GLY A 220 9.80 -12.88 16.30
C GLY A 220 9.82 -12.08 15.00
N HIS A 221 10.20 -12.70 13.89
CA HIS A 221 10.12 -12.21 12.51
C HIS A 221 10.80 -10.86 12.24
N SER A 222 11.83 -10.52 13.01
CA SER A 222 12.65 -9.33 12.73
C SER A 222 13.12 -9.32 11.27
N LEU A 223 12.92 -8.21 10.57
CA LEU A 223 13.24 -8.13 9.14
C LEU A 223 14.45 -7.22 8.90
N LYS A 224 15.45 -7.74 8.18
CA LYS A 224 16.68 -7.04 7.80
C LYS A 224 17.05 -7.27 6.33
N ALA A 225 18.05 -6.55 5.83
CA ALA A 225 18.66 -6.91 4.56
C ALA A 225 19.44 -8.23 4.68
N TRP A 226 19.30 -9.11 3.67
CA TRP A 226 20.12 -10.30 3.60
C TRP A 226 21.62 -9.91 3.39
N PRO A 227 22.63 -10.55 4.06
CA PRO A 227 22.55 -11.71 4.92
C PRO A 227 22.64 -11.37 6.43
N GLN A 228 22.04 -10.28 6.89
CA GLN A 228 22.13 -9.90 8.33
C GLN A 228 21.31 -10.80 9.24
N HIS A 229 20.30 -11.50 8.74
CA HIS A 229 19.75 -12.68 9.36
C HIS A 229 20.32 -13.92 8.69
N ASP A 230 20.77 -14.86 9.49
CA ASP A 230 21.23 -16.17 9.03
C ASP A 230 19.99 -17.08 8.93
N ILE A 231 19.85 -17.69 7.76
CA ILE A 231 18.83 -18.71 7.53
C ILE A 231 19.59 -20.02 7.58
N ASP A 232 19.75 -20.55 8.79
CA ASP A 232 20.49 -21.75 9.05
C ASP A 232 19.57 -22.95 9.31
N GLY A 233 19.70 -23.97 8.50
CA GLY A 233 18.93 -25.20 8.66
C GLY A 233 17.71 -25.25 7.79
N ASP A 234 16.55 -24.90 8.28
CA ASP A 234 15.29 -24.77 7.55
C ASP A 234 14.98 -23.30 7.20
N GLY A 235 14.35 -23.09 6.08
CA GLY A 235 13.99 -21.77 5.61
C GLY A 235 13.39 -21.79 4.20
N ILE A 236 12.61 -20.79 3.90
CA ILE A 236 11.88 -20.66 2.63
C ILE A 236 12.37 -19.43 1.88
N ILE A 237 12.56 -19.56 0.57
CA ILE A 237 12.88 -18.43 -0.29
C ILE A 237 11.67 -18.06 -1.12
N TYR A 238 11.16 -16.85 -0.89
CA TYR A 238 10.00 -16.32 -1.57
C TYR A 238 10.39 -15.36 -2.68
N TYR A 239 9.71 -15.47 -3.82
CA TYR A 239 9.93 -14.65 -5.02
C TYR A 239 8.64 -13.92 -5.43
N PRO A 240 8.73 -12.69 -5.98
CA PRO A 240 7.55 -12.00 -6.48
C PRO A 240 6.96 -12.69 -7.71
N SER A 241 5.70 -13.08 -7.64
CA SER A 241 5.04 -13.76 -8.76
C SER A 241 4.84 -12.83 -9.95
N ALA A 242 5.29 -13.27 -11.13
CA ALA A 242 5.04 -12.57 -12.39
C ALA A 242 3.59 -12.70 -12.87
N THR A 243 2.87 -13.72 -12.41
CA THR A 243 1.47 -14.03 -12.83
C THR A 243 0.43 -13.62 -11.81
N GLY A 244 0.86 -13.14 -10.63
CA GLY A 244 -0.03 -12.82 -9.51
C GLY A 244 -0.55 -14.06 -8.77
N THR A 245 0.14 -15.21 -8.91
CA THR A 245 -0.20 -16.44 -8.20
C THR A 245 0.43 -16.43 -6.81
N ALA A 246 -0.30 -16.87 -5.80
CA ALA A 246 0.21 -17.17 -4.47
C ALA A 246 0.45 -18.69 -4.38
N GLN A 247 1.67 -19.11 -4.11
CA GLN A 247 2.01 -20.52 -3.91
C GLN A 247 2.00 -20.86 -2.41
N ILE A 248 1.80 -22.12 -2.10
CA ILE A 248 1.93 -22.68 -0.75
C ILE A 248 3.27 -23.38 -0.70
N PRO A 249 4.16 -23.10 0.29
CA PRO A 249 5.40 -23.84 0.43
C PRO A 249 5.17 -25.34 0.55
N SER A 250 5.96 -26.13 -0.13
CA SER A 250 5.86 -27.59 -0.12
C SER A 250 6.36 -28.19 1.22
N ASP A 251 7.32 -27.55 1.83
CA ASP A 251 7.91 -27.90 3.13
C ASP A 251 8.71 -26.69 3.69
N ASN A 252 9.39 -26.90 4.83
CA ASN A 252 10.18 -25.85 5.51
C ASN A 252 11.54 -25.56 4.84
N TYR A 253 11.87 -26.23 3.74
CA TYR A 253 13.12 -26.08 2.97
C TYR A 253 12.85 -25.62 1.54
N ASP A 254 11.63 -25.18 1.24
CA ASP A 254 11.24 -24.79 -0.12
C ASP A 254 11.98 -23.52 -0.54
N ASN A 255 12.90 -23.68 -1.46
CA ASN A 255 13.75 -22.58 -1.93
C ASN A 255 13.19 -21.83 -3.14
N TYR A 256 11.93 -22.11 -3.53
CA TYR A 256 11.26 -21.43 -4.63
C TYR A 256 9.75 -21.38 -4.44
N VAL A 257 9.28 -20.34 -3.78
CA VAL A 257 7.85 -20.09 -3.55
C VAL A 257 7.49 -18.73 -4.12
N GLU A 258 6.51 -18.65 -5.01
CA GLU A 258 6.05 -17.37 -5.50
C GLU A 258 5.00 -16.77 -4.56
N TYR A 259 5.20 -15.51 -4.14
CA TYR A 259 4.21 -14.74 -3.41
C TYR A 259 3.42 -13.81 -4.32
N LYS A 260 2.13 -13.65 -4.04
CA LYS A 260 1.26 -12.68 -4.69
C LYS A 260 1.44 -11.30 -4.06
N LEU A 261 1.63 -10.27 -4.88
CA LEU A 261 1.55 -8.87 -4.46
C LEU A 261 0.08 -8.42 -4.34
N VAL A 262 -0.25 -7.78 -3.20
CA VAL A 262 -1.58 -7.27 -2.89
C VAL A 262 -1.49 -5.77 -2.61
N ASP A 263 -2.10 -4.93 -3.44
CA ASP A 263 -2.20 -3.49 -3.14
C ASP A 263 -3.12 -3.28 -1.94
N ILE A 264 -2.59 -2.72 -0.85
CA ILE A 264 -3.40 -2.48 0.36
C ILE A 264 -4.61 -1.58 0.10
N PHE A 265 -4.56 -0.79 -0.95
CA PHE A 265 -5.63 0.14 -1.37
C PHE A 265 -6.61 -0.45 -2.39
N GLU A 266 -6.50 -1.74 -2.71
CA GLU A 266 -7.55 -2.39 -3.52
C GLU A 266 -8.88 -2.41 -2.75
N SER A 267 -9.99 -2.42 -3.47
CA SER A 267 -11.32 -2.43 -2.86
C SER A 267 -11.52 -3.67 -1.98
N GLY A 268 -11.89 -3.47 -0.71
CA GLY A 268 -11.98 -4.53 0.31
C GLY A 268 -10.62 -4.99 0.85
N GLY A 269 -9.53 -4.35 0.43
CA GLY A 269 -8.18 -4.64 0.89
C GLY A 269 -7.86 -4.11 2.30
N LEU A 270 -6.60 -4.27 2.71
CA LEU A 270 -6.18 -3.99 4.09
C LEU A 270 -6.48 -2.54 4.54
N TRP A 271 -6.33 -1.56 3.65
CA TRP A 271 -6.64 -0.16 3.97
C TRP A 271 -8.13 0.07 4.24
N ASP A 272 -9.02 -0.61 3.51
CA ASP A 272 -10.46 -0.52 3.77
C ASP A 272 -10.83 -1.18 5.11
N GLN A 273 -10.07 -2.20 5.54
CA GLN A 273 -10.24 -2.88 6.83
C GLN A 273 -9.78 -2.06 8.04
N ARG A 274 -9.10 -0.90 7.88
CA ARG A 274 -8.61 -0.10 9.02
C ARG A 274 -9.71 0.32 10.01
N PHE A 275 -10.96 0.32 9.58
CA PHE A 275 -12.13 0.57 10.43
C PHE A 275 -12.84 -0.70 10.93
N ASN A 276 -12.35 -1.87 10.53
CA ASN A 276 -12.85 -3.14 11.02
C ASN A 276 -12.41 -3.34 12.47
N THR A 277 -13.37 -3.27 13.40
CA THR A 277 -13.12 -3.39 14.83
C THR A 277 -12.90 -4.83 15.29
N GLU A 278 -12.97 -5.82 14.41
CA GLU A 278 -12.55 -7.20 14.68
C GLU A 278 -11.07 -7.38 14.33
N LEU A 279 -10.53 -6.66 13.35
CA LEU A 279 -9.14 -6.75 12.93
C LEU A 279 -8.22 -5.77 13.68
N PHE A 280 -8.66 -4.53 13.86
CA PHE A 280 -7.87 -3.46 14.45
C PHE A 280 -8.48 -2.92 15.75
N SER A 281 -7.64 -2.61 16.72
CA SER A 281 -8.04 -1.96 17.96
C SER A 281 -8.52 -0.50 17.74
N SER A 282 -8.00 0.13 16.69
CA SER A 282 -8.41 1.46 16.20
C SER A 282 -7.97 1.66 14.75
N PRO A 283 -8.50 2.66 14.03
CA PRO A 283 -8.03 3.00 12.69
C PRO A 283 -6.56 3.43 12.61
N ALA A 284 -5.91 3.65 13.77
CA ALA A 284 -4.48 3.93 13.82
C ALA A 284 -3.61 2.76 13.36
N GLY A 285 -4.15 1.52 13.32
CA GLY A 285 -3.52 0.38 12.65
C GLY A 285 -2.88 -0.66 13.57
N GLY A 286 -3.09 -0.59 14.89
CA GLY A 286 -2.69 -1.67 15.80
C GLY A 286 -3.64 -2.87 15.66
N PHE A 287 -3.10 -4.03 15.31
CA PHE A 287 -3.89 -5.26 15.20
C PHE A 287 -4.48 -5.65 16.55
N LYS A 288 -5.67 -6.22 16.53
CA LYS A 288 -6.21 -6.93 17.67
C LYS A 288 -5.56 -8.30 17.82
N GLY A 289 -5.58 -8.79 19.05
CA GLY A 289 -5.22 -10.13 19.45
C GLY A 289 -5.74 -10.38 20.85
N ASN A 290 -6.03 -11.63 21.18
CA ASN A 290 -6.50 -12.02 22.51
C ASN A 290 -5.67 -13.15 23.13
N ASP A 291 -4.77 -13.76 22.38
CA ASP A 291 -3.84 -14.77 22.85
C ASP A 291 -2.54 -14.13 23.34
N PHE A 292 -2.09 -14.53 24.54
CA PHE A 292 -0.87 -14.06 25.21
C PHE A 292 -0.81 -12.54 25.40
N LYS A 293 0.09 -11.84 24.71
CA LYS A 293 0.17 -10.38 24.71
C LYS A 293 -0.91 -9.82 23.78
N THR A 294 -1.80 -9.03 24.32
CA THR A 294 -2.84 -8.39 23.52
C THR A 294 -2.26 -7.22 22.72
N GLY A 295 -2.43 -7.26 21.40
CA GLY A 295 -2.04 -6.18 20.50
C GLY A 295 -0.51 -6.05 20.35
N GLY A 296 0.08 -6.76 19.43
CA GLY A 296 1.52 -6.75 19.16
C GLY A 296 1.88 -6.09 17.83
N ALA A 297 1.29 -6.57 16.76
CA ALA A 297 1.61 -6.10 15.42
C ALA A 297 0.92 -4.78 15.05
N ASN A 298 1.54 -4.08 14.13
CA ASN A 298 1.03 -2.85 13.56
C ASN A 298 0.96 -2.93 12.04
N ALA A 299 -0.02 -2.28 11.44
CA ALA A 299 -0.08 -2.07 10.01
C ALA A 299 0.98 -1.03 9.56
N PRO A 300 1.36 -0.97 8.25
CA PRO A 300 2.42 -0.08 7.78
C PRO A 300 2.23 1.40 8.15
N TRP A 301 1.00 1.86 8.26
CA TRP A 301 0.67 3.24 8.67
C TRP A 301 0.68 3.46 10.18
N ALA A 302 1.14 2.48 10.97
CA ALA A 302 1.28 2.54 12.42
C ALA A 302 2.66 2.06 12.91
N TRP A 303 3.56 1.64 12.01
CA TRP A 303 4.92 1.29 12.40
C TRP A 303 5.64 2.46 13.04
N ASN A 304 6.46 2.18 14.03
CA ASN A 304 7.11 3.17 14.88
C ASN A 304 8.57 2.79 15.12
N ASP A 305 9.43 3.78 14.99
CA ASP A 305 10.82 3.71 15.39
C ASP A 305 10.92 4.13 16.85
N GLY A 306 10.79 3.14 17.74
CA GLY A 306 10.59 3.41 19.18
C GLY A 306 11.87 3.63 19.98
N ASN A 307 13.05 3.29 19.40
CA ASN A 307 14.32 3.37 20.11
C ASN A 307 14.96 4.76 20.04
N ASP A 308 14.80 5.53 18.95
CA ASP A 308 15.47 6.82 18.75
C ASP A 308 14.57 7.96 18.25
N ALA A 309 13.33 7.68 17.92
CA ALA A 309 12.28 8.68 17.61
C ALA A 309 12.62 9.67 16.48
N ILE A 310 13.41 9.26 15.48
CA ILE A 310 13.77 10.08 14.33
C ILE A 310 12.54 10.38 13.47
N VAL A 311 11.58 9.47 13.44
CA VAL A 311 10.31 9.59 12.74
C VAL A 311 9.13 9.39 13.68
N GLN A 312 7.97 9.95 13.31
CA GLN A 312 6.74 9.73 14.06
C GLN A 312 6.06 8.43 13.63
N THR A 313 5.24 7.88 14.52
CA THR A 313 4.43 6.69 14.25
C THR A 313 3.70 6.82 12.92
N GLY A 314 3.89 5.83 12.06
CA GLY A 314 3.26 5.72 10.74
C GLY A 314 3.95 6.50 9.60
N GLU A 315 4.91 7.38 9.88
CA GLU A 315 5.62 8.14 8.82
C GLU A 315 6.37 7.21 7.85
N PHE A 316 6.72 6.01 8.27
CA PHE A 316 7.31 5.00 7.39
C PHE A 316 6.51 4.82 6.09
N ALA A 317 5.21 4.71 6.18
CA ALA A 317 4.33 4.52 5.02
C ALA A 317 3.62 5.83 4.61
N THR A 318 3.28 6.71 5.55
CA THR A 318 2.44 7.88 5.28
C THR A 318 3.20 9.14 4.88
N ASP A 319 4.49 9.27 5.30
CA ASP A 319 5.40 10.37 4.89
C ASP A 319 6.82 9.86 4.59
N PRO A 320 6.96 8.87 3.67
CA PRO A 320 8.24 8.19 3.42
C PRO A 320 9.33 9.12 2.86
N ALA A 321 8.97 10.25 2.27
CA ALA A 321 9.96 11.24 1.83
C ALA A 321 10.62 11.96 3.01
N LYS A 322 9.87 12.17 4.10
CA LYS A 322 10.43 12.70 5.35
C LYS A 322 11.34 11.67 6.01
N LEU A 323 10.92 10.40 6.04
CA LEU A 323 11.75 9.33 6.55
C LEU A 323 13.08 9.25 5.77
N ALA A 324 13.03 9.23 4.44
CA ALA A 324 14.23 9.20 3.59
C ALA A 324 15.17 10.40 3.83
N ASP A 325 14.61 11.61 4.00
CA ASP A 325 15.34 12.83 4.28
C ASP A 325 16.00 12.85 5.67
N ASN A 326 15.45 12.11 6.62
CA ASN A 326 16.00 11.98 7.97
C ASN A 326 17.05 10.85 8.05
N TYR A 327 16.80 9.71 7.44
CA TYR A 327 17.67 8.53 7.52
C TYR A 327 18.94 8.67 6.65
N PHE A 328 18.86 9.44 5.57
CA PHE A 328 19.96 9.52 4.61
C PHE A 328 20.36 10.96 4.29
N ASP A 329 21.66 11.23 4.27
CA ASP A 329 22.26 12.34 3.55
C ASP A 329 22.63 11.92 2.11
N GLY A 330 23.03 12.87 1.29
CA GLY A 330 23.36 12.59 -0.12
C GLY A 330 22.16 12.28 -1.00
N VAL A 331 20.95 12.58 -0.51
CA VAL A 331 19.67 12.27 -1.19
C VAL A 331 19.41 13.14 -2.45
N GLY A 332 20.29 14.08 -2.75
CA GLY A 332 20.22 14.91 -3.96
C GLY A 332 18.97 15.77 -4.01
N ASN A 333 18.24 15.73 -5.13
CA ASN A 333 17.03 16.55 -5.33
C ASN A 333 15.78 15.80 -4.83
N LEU A 334 15.76 15.39 -3.58
CA LEU A 334 14.60 14.71 -2.99
C LEU A 334 13.46 15.70 -2.77
N SER A 335 12.32 15.45 -3.38
CA SER A 335 11.10 16.25 -3.20
C SER A 335 10.21 15.66 -2.12
N ARG A 336 9.83 16.49 -1.15
CA ARG A 336 8.82 16.15 -0.13
C ARG A 336 7.38 16.47 -0.56
N THR A 337 7.21 16.95 -1.82
CA THR A 337 5.88 17.19 -2.38
C THR A 337 5.38 15.92 -3.06
N TYR A 338 4.34 15.32 -2.49
CA TYR A 338 3.68 14.16 -3.08
C TYR A 338 2.79 14.54 -4.25
N ILE A 339 2.79 13.72 -5.29
CA ILE A 339 1.86 13.76 -6.41
C ILE A 339 0.85 12.62 -6.33
N ASN A 340 1.17 11.55 -5.57
CA ASN A 340 0.25 10.48 -5.23
C ASN A 340 0.62 9.93 -3.84
N ASN A 341 -0.28 10.10 -2.88
CA ASN A 341 -0.15 9.52 -1.54
C ASN A 341 -1.54 9.17 -1.02
N LYS A 342 -1.93 7.92 -1.25
CA LYS A 342 -3.27 7.43 -0.89
C LYS A 342 -3.51 7.40 0.63
N TYR A 343 -2.49 7.36 1.46
CA TYR A 343 -2.64 7.46 2.92
C TYR A 343 -3.17 8.83 3.35
N ASN A 344 -2.67 9.89 2.71
CA ASN A 344 -3.06 11.26 3.01
C ASN A 344 -4.35 11.69 2.31
N ASN A 345 -4.73 10.96 1.25
CA ASN A 345 -5.91 11.28 0.45
C ASN A 345 -7.09 10.33 0.76
N GLY A 346 -7.03 9.51 1.81
CA GLY A 346 -8.01 8.47 2.16
C GLY A 346 -8.55 7.79 0.91
N ALA A 347 -8.09 6.62 0.49
CA ALA A 347 -8.60 5.81 -0.62
C ALA A 347 -9.29 6.61 -1.77
N GLY A 348 -8.58 7.55 -2.40
CA GLY A 348 -9.16 8.42 -3.46
C GLY A 348 -10.08 9.52 -2.94
N GLY A 349 -9.88 9.98 -1.72
CA GLY A 349 -10.67 11.07 -1.13
C GLY A 349 -10.44 12.39 -1.84
N ILE A 350 -11.49 12.92 -2.40
CA ILE A 350 -11.56 14.22 -3.07
C ILE A 350 -11.75 15.35 -2.07
N VAL A 351 -12.23 14.98 -0.90
CA VAL A 351 -12.51 15.88 0.23
C VAL A 351 -11.84 15.30 1.47
N THR A 352 -11.05 16.10 2.18
CA THR A 352 -10.58 15.77 3.53
C THR A 352 -11.36 16.58 4.55
N LEU A 353 -12.04 15.90 5.46
CA LEU A 353 -12.84 16.45 6.55
C LEU A 353 -12.01 16.46 7.83
N TYR A 354 -12.03 17.58 8.56
CA TYR A 354 -11.25 17.73 9.79
C TYR A 354 -12.17 18.03 10.98
N GLN A 355 -11.80 17.49 12.13
CA GLN A 355 -12.52 17.70 13.37
C GLN A 355 -12.53 19.17 13.80
N ASN A 356 -11.38 19.83 13.75
CA ASN A 356 -11.24 21.20 14.24
C ASN A 356 -11.01 22.20 13.11
N CYS A 357 -11.22 23.48 13.39
CA CYS A 357 -10.79 24.55 12.49
C CYS A 357 -9.27 24.50 12.22
N ASN A 358 -8.84 25.16 11.13
CA ASN A 358 -7.45 25.22 10.68
C ASN A 358 -6.81 23.86 10.36
N TYR A 359 -7.65 22.91 9.92
CA TYR A 359 -7.22 21.60 9.46
C TYR A 359 -6.50 20.79 10.55
N THR A 360 -7.02 20.81 11.78
CA THR A 360 -6.49 20.09 12.93
C THR A 360 -7.49 19.07 13.48
N GLY A 361 -7.08 18.24 14.45
CA GLY A 361 -7.83 17.09 14.93
C GLY A 361 -7.69 15.91 13.98
N TYR A 362 -8.66 14.99 13.98
CA TYR A 362 -8.64 13.91 12.99
C TYR A 362 -8.82 14.46 11.56
N ALA A 363 -8.30 13.76 10.58
CA ALA A 363 -8.42 14.08 9.17
C ALA A 363 -8.93 12.84 8.42
N ILE A 364 -10.14 12.91 7.88
CA ILE A 364 -10.79 11.80 7.16
C ILE A 364 -11.05 12.23 5.71
N ALA A 365 -10.46 11.53 4.77
CA ALA A 365 -10.67 11.78 3.37
C ALA A 365 -11.76 10.87 2.79
N LEU A 366 -12.67 11.46 2.01
CA LEU A 366 -13.80 10.76 1.40
C LEU A 366 -13.81 10.96 -0.12
N PRO A 367 -14.07 9.89 -0.91
CA PRO A 367 -14.29 9.99 -2.35
C PRO A 367 -15.65 10.63 -2.69
N VAL A 368 -15.92 10.82 -3.99
CA VAL A 368 -17.26 11.15 -4.47
C VAL A 368 -18.28 10.15 -3.93
N GLY A 369 -19.35 10.64 -3.35
CA GLY A 369 -20.37 9.79 -2.75
C GLY A 369 -21.36 10.56 -1.88
N ASN A 370 -22.37 9.85 -1.41
CA ASN A 370 -23.35 10.31 -0.45
C ASN A 370 -23.16 9.55 0.86
N TYR A 371 -22.93 10.27 1.96
CA TYR A 371 -22.58 9.69 3.25
C TYR A 371 -23.61 10.07 4.29
N THR A 372 -24.39 9.10 4.76
CA THR A 372 -25.29 9.21 5.91
C THR A 372 -24.48 9.25 7.21
N LEU A 373 -25.12 9.58 8.32
CA LEU A 373 -24.46 9.58 9.63
C LEU A 373 -23.85 8.22 9.99
N ALA A 374 -24.56 7.14 9.67
CA ALA A 374 -24.03 5.79 9.91
C ALA A 374 -22.75 5.52 9.12
N GLN A 375 -22.70 5.94 7.85
CA GLN A 375 -21.52 5.85 7.03
C GLN A 375 -20.38 6.76 7.51
N LEU A 376 -20.67 8.03 7.88
CA LEU A 376 -19.66 8.93 8.45
C LEU A 376 -19.05 8.34 9.74
N LYS A 377 -19.87 7.75 10.61
CA LYS A 377 -19.40 7.08 11.82
C LYS A 377 -18.52 5.87 11.52
N SER A 378 -18.79 5.11 10.45
CA SER A 378 -17.92 4.01 10.02
C SER A 378 -16.55 4.48 9.52
N TYR A 379 -16.44 5.75 9.11
CA TYR A 379 -15.17 6.41 8.79
C TYR A 379 -14.52 7.10 10.01
N GLY A 380 -15.08 6.95 11.21
CA GLY A 380 -14.57 7.58 12.43
C GLY A 380 -14.97 9.03 12.65
N ILE A 381 -15.93 9.56 11.86
CA ILE A 381 -16.45 10.92 12.01
C ILE A 381 -17.63 10.90 12.99
N ALA A 382 -17.52 11.61 14.11
CA ALA A 382 -18.60 11.75 15.06
C ALA A 382 -19.71 12.66 14.52
N ASN A 383 -20.92 12.57 15.12
CA ASN A 383 -22.01 13.48 14.78
C ASN A 383 -21.69 14.89 15.23
N ASP A 384 -21.96 15.88 14.38
CA ASP A 384 -21.78 17.30 14.71
C ASP A 384 -20.35 17.63 15.18
N ASP A 385 -19.33 17.10 14.47
CA ASP A 385 -17.92 17.17 14.89
C ASP A 385 -16.98 17.60 13.75
N LEU A 386 -17.53 18.20 12.69
CA LEU A 386 -16.76 18.67 11.54
C LEU A 386 -16.61 20.19 11.53
N SER A 387 -15.37 20.69 11.44
CA SER A 387 -15.06 22.11 11.53
C SER A 387 -14.32 22.71 10.34
N SER A 388 -13.57 21.92 9.57
CA SER A 388 -12.86 22.40 8.38
C SER A 388 -12.75 21.32 7.29
N VAL A 389 -12.51 21.77 6.05
CA VAL A 389 -12.48 20.89 4.88
C VAL A 389 -11.41 21.33 3.90
N ARG A 390 -10.66 20.37 3.37
CA ARG A 390 -9.87 20.53 2.14
C ARG A 390 -10.55 19.80 1.00
N LEU A 391 -10.54 20.42 -0.17
CA LEU A 391 -11.29 19.96 -1.34
C LEU A 391 -10.40 20.06 -2.58
N GLU A 392 -10.36 19.02 -3.39
CA GLU A 392 -9.69 19.08 -4.68
C GLU A 392 -10.42 19.99 -5.65
N SER A 393 -9.66 20.64 -6.54
CA SER A 393 -10.22 21.51 -7.57
C SER A 393 -11.14 20.72 -8.53
N GLY A 394 -12.28 21.29 -8.88
CA GLY A 394 -13.27 20.64 -9.74
C GLY A 394 -14.35 19.84 -9.00
N TYR A 395 -14.32 19.87 -7.65
CA TYR A 395 -15.33 19.20 -6.83
C TYR A 395 -16.01 20.12 -5.83
N LYS A 396 -17.11 19.63 -5.26
CA LYS A 396 -17.84 20.27 -4.18
C LYS A 396 -18.28 19.26 -3.13
N ILE A 397 -18.42 19.75 -1.89
CA ILE A 397 -19.08 19.04 -0.80
C ILE A 397 -20.30 19.84 -0.36
N THR A 398 -21.45 19.17 -0.18
CA THR A 398 -22.60 19.72 0.50
C THR A 398 -22.78 19.00 1.82
N MET A 399 -22.69 19.71 2.92
CA MET A 399 -22.88 19.22 4.29
C MET A 399 -24.30 19.54 4.74
N TYR A 400 -24.95 18.62 5.44
CA TYR A 400 -26.33 18.72 5.91
C TYR A 400 -26.39 18.57 7.42
N GLN A 401 -27.23 19.39 8.06
CA GLN A 401 -27.40 19.42 9.51
C GLN A 401 -27.98 18.11 10.05
N ASN A 402 -28.88 17.46 9.32
CA ASN A 402 -29.53 16.23 9.76
C ASN A 402 -28.99 15.03 8.95
N ASP A 403 -29.15 13.84 9.50
CA ASP A 403 -28.92 12.59 8.76
C ASP A 403 -29.81 12.50 7.52
N ASN A 404 -29.44 11.63 6.59
CA ASN A 404 -30.16 11.42 5.33
C ASN A 404 -30.37 12.70 4.50
N PHE A 405 -29.38 13.61 4.54
CA PHE A 405 -29.31 14.81 3.71
C PHE A 405 -30.44 15.81 3.95
N GLY A 406 -30.89 15.92 5.20
CA GLY A 406 -31.96 16.84 5.63
C GLY A 406 -31.45 18.08 6.38
N GLY A 407 -32.38 19.00 6.68
CA GLY A 407 -32.10 20.22 7.46
C GLY A 407 -31.37 21.31 6.66
N GLU A 408 -30.76 22.25 7.39
CA GLU A 408 -29.90 23.26 6.79
C GLU A 408 -28.70 22.60 6.07
N SER A 409 -28.18 23.26 5.05
CA SER A 409 -27.01 22.76 4.33
C SER A 409 -26.07 23.89 3.93
N VAL A 410 -24.80 23.54 3.80
CA VAL A 410 -23.76 24.42 3.25
C VAL A 410 -23.03 23.68 2.13
N THR A 411 -22.81 24.37 1.00
CA THR A 411 -22.00 23.84 -0.11
C THR A 411 -20.67 24.57 -0.17
N ILE A 412 -19.58 23.80 -0.23
CA ILE A 412 -18.21 24.29 -0.25
C ILE A 412 -17.55 23.79 -1.55
N THR A 413 -16.89 24.69 -2.26
CA THR A 413 -16.27 24.43 -3.58
C THR A 413 -14.74 24.62 -3.59
N GLY A 414 -14.14 24.75 -2.42
CA GLY A 414 -12.70 24.90 -2.22
C GLY A 414 -12.31 24.71 -0.76
N ASN A 415 -11.04 24.87 -0.45
CA ASN A 415 -10.55 24.73 0.94
C ASN A 415 -11.24 25.73 1.87
N ASN A 416 -11.72 25.25 3.02
CA ASN A 416 -12.36 26.06 4.05
C ASN A 416 -11.75 25.72 5.42
N GLY A 417 -10.98 26.64 5.97
CA GLY A 417 -10.27 26.45 7.23
C GLY A 417 -11.15 26.50 8.49
N CYS A 418 -12.39 26.96 8.37
CA CYS A 418 -13.38 26.89 9.46
C CYS A 418 -14.78 27.12 8.93
N LEU A 419 -15.72 26.19 9.20
CA LEU A 419 -17.08 26.17 8.65
C LEU A 419 -18.00 27.28 9.17
N GLY A 420 -17.50 28.15 10.05
CA GLY A 420 -18.24 29.33 10.54
C GLY A 420 -19.52 28.92 11.28
N SER A 421 -20.67 29.40 10.80
CA SER A 421 -21.97 29.08 11.42
C SER A 421 -22.40 27.61 11.25
N PHE A 422 -21.74 26.87 10.39
CA PHE A 422 -21.97 25.43 10.16
C PHE A 422 -20.98 24.51 10.89
N ASN A 423 -20.07 25.11 11.70
CA ASN A 423 -19.13 24.36 12.54
C ASN A 423 -19.90 23.45 13.51
N ASP A 424 -19.46 22.20 13.62
CA ASP A 424 -20.03 21.18 14.51
C ASP A 424 -21.55 21.00 14.33
N LYS A 425 -22.01 20.92 13.06
CA LYS A 425 -23.42 20.73 12.72
C LYS A 425 -23.67 19.64 11.68
N ALA A 426 -22.65 19.09 11.08
CA ALA A 426 -22.86 18.17 9.96
C ALA A 426 -23.15 16.74 10.42
N SER A 427 -24.31 16.20 10.02
CA SER A 427 -24.70 14.80 10.24
C SER A 427 -24.72 13.96 8.96
N SER A 428 -24.67 14.55 7.77
CA SER A 428 -24.52 13.84 6.50
C SER A 428 -23.89 14.74 5.44
N VAL A 429 -23.23 14.14 4.43
CA VAL A 429 -22.53 14.89 3.37
C VAL A 429 -22.75 14.29 1.99
N LYS A 430 -22.72 15.12 0.97
CA LYS A 430 -22.65 14.72 -0.45
C LYS A 430 -21.43 15.32 -1.10
N ILE A 431 -20.64 14.51 -1.76
CA ILE A 431 -19.44 14.90 -2.50
C ILE A 431 -19.65 14.60 -3.97
N SER A 432 -19.50 15.59 -4.83
CA SER A 432 -19.67 15.43 -6.28
C SER A 432 -18.74 16.34 -7.05
N ALA A 433 -18.55 16.10 -8.36
CA ALA A 433 -17.99 17.09 -9.27
C ALA A 433 -18.83 18.38 -9.28
N LEU A 434 -18.19 19.53 -9.62
CA LEU A 434 -18.83 20.84 -9.77
C LEU A 434 -19.82 20.87 -10.91
#